data_b74adcbf5106e03f9f564ccddd36de5b
#
_entry.id   b74adcbf5106e03f9f564ccddd36de5b
#
_cell.length_a   1.000
_cell.length_b   1.000
_cell.length_c   1.000
_cell.angle_alpha   90.00
_cell.angle_beta   90.00
_cell.angle_gamma   90.00
#
_symmetry.space_group_name_H-M   'P 1'
#
loop_
_entity.id
_entity.type
_entity.pdbx_description
1 polymer ?
#
loop_
_entity_poly.entity_id
_entity_poly.type
_entity_poly.pdbx_seq_one_letter_code
_entity_poly.pdbx_strand_id
1 'polypeptide(L)'
;EVFHTLAQICDRLIYTLDADILLISQGTYGIDNPLDDDRELYQLLKNRSTRPNRLHIIKKRYTINETLAVYQTCDMVYSMRRHGIIFAATQQVPVFCLSGEVNALHPMRQLGISQHALSIHSFHEKDPLDMMLDAYHQRTNITETIKKNMPNLSAQTKKYTEILMNFLKK
;
A
#
# COMPACT_ATOMS: atom_id res chain seq x y z
N GLU A 1 5.12 14.68 14.64
CA GLU A 1 3.86 15.20 14.07
C GLU A 1 3.25 14.18 13.10
N VAL A 2 3.94 13.71 12.06
CA VAL A 2 3.43 12.76 11.05
C VAL A 2 2.88 11.47 11.66
N PHE A 3 3.59 10.84 12.61
CA PHE A 3 3.12 9.60 13.25
C PHE A 3 1.87 9.80 14.11
N HIS A 4 1.67 10.99 14.66
CA HIS A 4 0.44 11.32 15.39
C HIS A 4 -0.74 11.40 14.41
N THR A 5 -0.58 12.09 13.30
CA THR A 5 -1.59 12.19 12.24
C THR A 5 -1.93 10.80 11.67
N LEU A 6 -0.93 9.96 11.38
CA LEU A 6 -1.18 8.61 10.89
C LEU A 6 -1.91 7.74 11.92
N ALA A 7 -1.59 7.85 13.21
CA ALA A 7 -2.31 7.13 14.27
C ALA A 7 -3.77 7.58 14.36
N GLN A 8 -4.04 8.89 14.26
CA GLN A 8 -5.41 9.43 14.21
C GLN A 8 -6.18 8.92 12.99
N ILE A 9 -5.55 8.86 11.82
CA ILE A 9 -6.16 8.30 10.61
C ILE A 9 -6.51 6.82 10.84
N CYS A 10 -5.58 6.01 11.37
CA CYS A 10 -5.85 4.62 11.69
C CYS A 10 -7.02 4.46 12.67
N ASP A 11 -7.03 5.23 13.76
CA ASP A 11 -8.10 5.21 14.76
C ASP A 11 -9.47 5.54 14.16
N ARG A 12 -9.50 6.52 13.27
CA ARG A 12 -10.73 6.93 12.58
C ARG A 12 -11.20 5.89 11.57
N LEU A 13 -10.29 5.27 10.79
CA LEU A 13 -10.62 4.15 9.91
C LEU A 13 -11.19 2.95 10.70
N ILE A 14 -10.53 2.57 11.81
CA ILE A 14 -11.01 1.51 12.69
C ILE A 14 -12.41 1.83 13.22
N TYR A 15 -12.63 3.06 13.68
CA TYR A 15 -13.92 3.48 14.22
C TYR A 15 -15.03 3.49 13.15
N THR A 16 -14.75 4.08 11.99
CA THR A 16 -15.75 4.32 10.95
C THR A 16 -16.11 3.03 10.19
N LEU A 17 -15.14 2.14 9.97
CA LEU A 17 -15.31 0.93 9.17
C LEU A 17 -15.41 -0.34 10.01
N ASP A 18 -15.32 -0.23 11.33
CA ASP A 18 -15.15 -1.38 12.26
C ASP A 18 -14.03 -2.34 11.81
N ALA A 19 -12.93 -1.79 11.30
CA ALA A 19 -11.86 -2.54 10.65
C ALA A 19 -10.77 -2.98 11.64
N ASP A 20 -10.05 -4.04 11.28
CA ASP A 20 -8.72 -4.37 11.79
C ASP A 20 -7.68 -3.92 10.77
N ILE A 21 -6.57 -3.33 11.23
CA ILE A 21 -5.51 -2.85 10.35
C ILE A 21 -4.28 -3.73 10.48
N LEU A 22 -3.86 -4.34 9.36
CA LEU A 22 -2.60 -5.07 9.25
C LEU A 22 -1.49 -4.12 8.81
N LEU A 23 -0.45 -3.98 9.64
CA LEU A 23 0.74 -3.18 9.35
C LEU A 23 1.81 -4.10 8.75
N ILE A 24 1.97 -4.02 7.42
CA ILE A 24 2.83 -4.93 6.64
C ILE A 24 4.10 -4.19 6.25
N SER A 25 5.24 -4.65 6.79
CA SER A 25 6.55 -4.06 6.52
C SER A 25 7.05 -4.38 5.13
N GLN A 26 7.52 -3.35 4.41
CA GLN A 26 8.18 -3.47 3.11
C GLN A 26 9.71 -3.26 3.23
N GLY A 27 10.16 -2.47 4.21
CA GLY A 27 11.55 -2.26 4.58
C GLY A 27 11.86 -2.94 5.90
N THR A 28 12.90 -3.77 5.94
CA THR A 28 13.34 -4.48 7.15
C THR A 28 14.86 -4.44 7.27
N TYR A 29 15.48 -3.31 6.89
CA TYR A 29 16.92 -3.20 6.74
C TYR A 29 17.60 -2.35 7.85
N GLY A 30 16.97 -2.16 9.00
CA GLY A 30 17.44 -1.31 10.08
C GLY A 30 18.77 -1.73 10.74
N ILE A 31 19.79 -2.11 9.93
CA ILE A 31 21.10 -2.50 10.44
C ILE A 31 21.85 -1.27 10.99
N ASP A 32 21.82 -0.16 10.25
CA ASP A 32 22.54 1.06 10.61
C ASP A 32 21.63 2.10 11.30
N ASN A 33 20.34 2.08 10.99
CA ASN A 33 19.36 2.99 11.57
C ASN A 33 18.03 2.23 11.82
N PRO A 34 17.60 2.10 13.09
CA PRO A 34 16.31 1.46 13.42
C PRO A 34 15.11 2.06 12.69
N LEU A 35 15.16 3.34 12.31
CA LEU A 35 14.10 4.02 11.55
C LEU A 35 13.99 3.53 10.09
N ASP A 36 14.97 2.78 9.59
CA ASP A 36 14.89 2.13 8.28
C ASP A 36 14.12 0.79 8.33
N ASP A 37 13.71 0.36 9.52
CA ASP A 37 12.84 -0.79 9.71
C ASP A 37 11.39 -0.33 9.94
N ASP A 38 10.52 -0.61 8.99
CA ASP A 38 9.10 -0.24 9.06
C ASP A 38 8.43 -0.79 10.34
N ARG A 39 8.92 -1.90 10.90
CA ARG A 39 8.33 -2.52 12.11
C ARG A 39 8.50 -1.64 13.35
N GLU A 40 9.63 -0.96 13.47
CA GLU A 40 9.87 0.01 14.54
C GLU A 40 8.96 1.23 14.39
N LEU A 41 8.80 1.73 13.16
CA LEU A 41 7.88 2.82 12.86
C LEU A 41 6.43 2.44 13.18
N TYR A 42 6.03 1.20 12.88
CA TYR A 42 4.69 0.70 13.21
C TYR A 42 4.48 0.54 14.72
N GLN A 43 5.52 0.20 15.47
CA GLN A 43 5.43 0.17 16.93
C GLN A 43 5.21 1.58 17.49
N LEU A 44 5.91 2.60 16.94
CA LEU A 44 5.69 4.00 17.31
C LEU A 44 4.27 4.48 16.97
N LEU A 45 3.73 4.06 15.83
CA LEU A 45 2.35 4.35 15.43
C LEU A 45 1.36 3.68 16.37
N LYS A 46 1.54 2.40 16.66
CA LYS A 46 0.68 1.62 17.58
C LYS A 46 0.65 2.23 18.99
N ASN A 47 1.79 2.71 19.50
CA ASN A 47 1.90 3.34 20.81
C ASN A 47 1.17 4.71 20.89
N ARG A 48 0.86 5.33 19.75
CA ARG A 48 0.13 6.60 19.66
C ARG A 48 -1.35 6.43 19.36
N SER A 49 -1.76 5.24 18.96
CA SER A 49 -3.15 4.91 18.67
C SER A 49 -3.96 4.80 19.95
N THR A 50 -5.20 5.24 19.92
CA THR A 50 -6.20 5.01 20.97
C THR A 50 -6.84 3.62 20.86
N ARG A 51 -6.59 2.91 19.76
CA ARG A 51 -7.12 1.57 19.45
C ARG A 51 -6.03 0.55 19.12
N PRO A 52 -4.97 0.42 19.96
CA PRO A 52 -3.79 -0.38 19.62
C PRO A 52 -4.09 -1.87 19.43
N ASN A 53 -5.17 -2.38 19.99
CA ASN A 53 -5.56 -3.79 19.86
C ASN A 53 -6.10 -4.15 18.48
N ARG A 54 -6.51 -3.15 17.68
CA ARG A 54 -6.99 -3.30 16.30
C ARG A 54 -5.88 -3.02 15.27
N LEU A 55 -4.63 -2.74 15.72
CA LEU A 55 -3.45 -2.57 14.90
C LEU A 55 -2.54 -3.79 15.04
N HIS A 56 -2.41 -4.57 13.97
CA HIS A 56 -1.69 -5.84 13.96
C HIS A 56 -0.38 -5.70 13.16
N ILE A 57 0.76 -5.69 13.84
CA ILE A 57 2.07 -5.60 13.20
C ILE A 57 2.50 -6.99 12.73
N ILE A 58 2.72 -7.15 11.45
CA ILE A 58 3.28 -8.36 10.85
C ILE A 58 4.80 -8.36 11.09
N LYS A 59 5.25 -9.10 12.11
CA LYS A 59 6.66 -9.16 12.53
C LYS A 59 7.49 -10.15 11.72
N LYS A 60 6.88 -11.23 11.23
CA LYS A 60 7.56 -12.28 10.46
C LYS A 60 7.96 -11.73 9.09
N ARG A 61 9.16 -12.10 8.62
CA ARG A 61 9.54 -11.94 7.23
C ARG A 61 8.88 -13.04 6.41
N TYR A 62 8.07 -12.66 5.48
CA TYR A 62 7.41 -13.56 4.56
C TYR A 62 8.17 -13.66 3.24
N THR A 63 8.08 -14.80 2.59
CA THR A 63 8.40 -14.92 1.16
C THR A 63 7.44 -14.06 0.35
N ILE A 64 7.76 -13.80 -0.92
CA ILE A 64 6.88 -13.05 -1.82
C ILE A 64 5.49 -13.70 -1.90
N ASN A 65 5.42 -15.03 -2.03
CA ASN A 65 4.15 -15.75 -2.13
C ASN A 65 3.32 -15.65 -0.84
N GLU A 66 3.94 -15.79 0.33
CA GLU A 66 3.26 -15.59 1.62
C GLU A 66 2.77 -14.14 1.76
N THR A 67 3.58 -13.16 1.34
CA THR A 67 3.19 -11.74 1.34
C THR A 67 1.97 -11.51 0.45
N LEU A 68 1.98 -12.02 -0.77
CA LEU A 68 0.83 -11.92 -1.69
C LEU A 68 -0.42 -12.56 -1.10
N ALA A 69 -0.30 -13.71 -0.42
CA ALA A 69 -1.42 -14.35 0.25
C ALA A 69 -2.00 -13.48 1.37
N VAL A 70 -1.16 -12.77 2.15
CA VAL A 70 -1.64 -11.81 3.15
C VAL A 70 -2.39 -10.65 2.48
N TYR A 71 -1.84 -10.08 1.39
CA TYR A 71 -2.53 -9.00 0.66
C TYR A 71 -3.91 -9.45 0.15
N GLN A 72 -4.03 -10.68 -0.32
CA GLN A 72 -5.29 -11.24 -0.83
C GLN A 72 -6.41 -11.30 0.23
N THR A 73 -6.07 -11.30 1.53
CA THR A 73 -7.07 -11.30 2.62
C THR A 73 -7.58 -9.91 2.97
N CYS A 74 -7.02 -8.85 2.39
CA CYS A 74 -7.38 -7.48 2.70
C CYS A 74 -8.55 -6.99 1.85
N ASP A 75 -9.50 -6.27 2.46
CA ASP A 75 -10.59 -5.58 1.74
C ASP A 75 -10.11 -4.32 1.01
N MET A 76 -9.04 -3.70 1.52
CA MET A 76 -8.43 -2.48 0.98
C MET A 76 -6.97 -2.39 1.42
N VAL A 77 -6.11 -1.84 0.57
CA VAL A 77 -4.70 -1.57 0.90
C VAL A 77 -4.45 -0.07 0.85
N TYR A 78 -3.86 0.48 1.91
CA TYR A 78 -3.33 1.83 1.96
C TYR A 78 -1.81 1.75 1.95
N SER A 79 -1.17 2.21 0.89
CA SER A 79 0.26 2.02 0.72
C SER A 79 1.02 3.33 0.53
N MET A 80 2.12 3.47 1.27
CA MET A 80 3.08 4.56 1.07
C MET A 80 4.22 4.15 0.13
N ARG A 81 4.33 2.86 -0.20
CA ARG A 81 5.43 2.30 -0.98
C ARG A 81 4.95 1.65 -2.28
N ARG A 82 5.73 1.82 -3.34
CA ARG A 82 5.45 1.26 -4.68
C ARG A 82 5.16 -0.24 -4.66
N HIS A 83 5.94 -1.03 -3.93
CA HIS A 83 5.75 -2.48 -3.89
C HIS A 83 4.41 -2.88 -3.28
N GLY A 84 3.93 -2.17 -2.24
CA GLY A 84 2.61 -2.43 -1.67
C GLY A 84 1.48 -2.21 -2.68
N ILE A 85 1.60 -1.21 -3.55
CA ILE A 85 0.64 -0.97 -4.64
C ILE A 85 0.67 -2.12 -5.64
N ILE A 86 1.87 -2.54 -6.07
CA ILE A 86 2.04 -3.63 -7.03
C ILE A 86 1.50 -4.95 -6.46
N PHE A 87 1.78 -5.27 -5.20
CA PHE A 87 1.31 -6.49 -4.55
C PHE A 87 -0.22 -6.51 -4.42
N ALA A 88 -0.83 -5.41 -3.98
CA ALA A 88 -2.29 -5.27 -3.94
C ALA A 88 -2.90 -5.48 -5.33
N ALA A 89 -2.40 -4.77 -6.35
CA ALA A 89 -2.90 -4.88 -7.72
C ALA A 89 -2.75 -6.29 -8.29
N THR A 90 -1.63 -6.98 -8.02
CA THR A 90 -1.39 -8.36 -8.46
C THR A 90 -2.43 -9.33 -7.87
N GLN A 91 -2.89 -9.07 -6.65
CA GLN A 91 -3.95 -9.84 -5.99
C GLN A 91 -5.36 -9.28 -6.27
N GLN A 92 -5.47 -8.27 -7.14
CA GLN A 92 -6.74 -7.60 -7.48
C GLN A 92 -7.43 -6.96 -6.26
N VAL A 93 -6.66 -6.62 -5.24
CA VAL A 93 -7.13 -5.91 -4.04
C VAL A 93 -7.11 -4.42 -4.33
N PRO A 94 -8.18 -3.68 -3.99
CA PRO A 94 -8.23 -2.23 -4.18
C PRO A 94 -7.15 -1.54 -3.35
N VAL A 95 -6.54 -0.49 -3.92
CA VAL A 95 -5.43 0.22 -3.29
C VAL A 95 -5.58 1.73 -3.38
N PHE A 96 -5.23 2.40 -2.27
CA PHE A 96 -5.03 3.84 -2.18
C PHE A 96 -3.56 4.13 -1.90
N CYS A 97 -3.00 5.10 -2.62
CA CYS A 97 -1.61 5.52 -2.45
C CYS A 97 -1.51 6.79 -1.61
N LEU A 98 -0.77 6.70 -0.50
CA LEU A 98 -0.43 7.84 0.34
C LEU A 98 1.10 7.99 0.31
N SER A 99 1.65 8.85 -0.54
CA SER A 99 3.10 8.88 -0.74
C SER A 99 3.65 10.28 -0.98
N GLY A 100 4.86 10.53 -0.45
CA GLY A 100 5.68 11.68 -0.81
C GLY A 100 6.55 11.46 -2.05
N GLU A 101 6.59 10.23 -2.58
CA GLU A 101 7.46 9.85 -3.69
C GLU A 101 6.70 9.78 -5.01
N VAL A 102 7.20 10.49 -6.04
CA VAL A 102 6.64 10.43 -7.40
C VAL A 102 6.62 9.01 -7.97
N ASN A 103 7.61 8.20 -7.60
CA ASN A 103 7.73 6.80 -8.05
C ASN A 103 6.59 5.90 -7.56
N ALA A 104 5.96 6.21 -6.43
CA ALA A 104 4.79 5.47 -5.95
C ALA A 104 3.52 5.80 -6.74
N LEU A 105 3.45 6.98 -7.36
CA LEU A 105 2.30 7.40 -8.18
C LEU A 105 2.29 6.75 -9.57
N HIS A 106 3.45 6.29 -10.06
CA HIS A 106 3.53 5.69 -11.40
C HIS A 106 2.66 4.43 -11.56
N PRO A 107 2.71 3.43 -10.65
CA PRO A 107 1.78 2.29 -10.71
C PRO A 107 0.30 2.70 -10.69
N MET A 108 -0.08 3.72 -9.91
CA MET A 108 -1.46 4.21 -9.85
C MET A 108 -1.94 4.72 -11.21
N ARG A 109 -1.06 5.39 -11.96
CA ARG A 109 -1.36 5.85 -13.34
C ARG A 109 -1.50 4.68 -14.30
N GLN A 110 -0.58 3.71 -14.25
CA GLN A 110 -0.62 2.52 -15.10
C GLN A 110 -1.88 1.68 -14.85
N LEU A 111 -2.33 1.61 -13.59
CA LEU A 111 -3.55 0.91 -13.19
C LEU A 111 -4.84 1.70 -13.53
N GLY A 112 -4.74 2.98 -13.93
CA GLY A 112 -5.90 3.83 -14.24
C GLY A 112 -6.67 4.30 -13.00
N ILE A 113 -6.02 4.36 -11.85
CA ILE A 113 -6.62 4.72 -10.54
C ILE A 113 -5.89 5.89 -9.87
N SER A 114 -5.34 6.82 -10.64
CA SER A 114 -4.57 7.97 -10.14
C SER A 114 -5.35 8.87 -9.17
N GLN A 115 -6.68 8.94 -9.29
CA GLN A 115 -7.56 9.69 -8.41
C GLN A 115 -7.55 9.16 -6.97
N HIS A 116 -7.15 7.92 -6.75
CA HIS A 116 -7.01 7.28 -5.44
C HIS A 116 -5.57 7.35 -4.93
N ALA A 117 -4.93 8.49 -5.16
CA ALA A 117 -3.60 8.79 -4.65
C ALA A 117 -3.55 10.20 -4.06
N LEU A 118 -2.88 10.36 -2.93
CA LEU A 118 -2.65 11.63 -2.26
C LEU A 118 -1.17 11.77 -1.92
N SER A 119 -0.60 12.93 -2.27
CA SER A 119 0.73 13.30 -1.79
C SER A 119 0.68 13.69 -0.32
N ILE A 120 1.63 13.21 0.50
CA ILE A 120 1.76 13.64 1.89
C ILE A 120 2.05 15.15 2.01
N HIS A 121 2.58 15.76 0.95
CA HIS A 121 2.81 17.22 0.89
C HIS A 121 1.51 18.02 0.72
N SER A 122 0.41 17.36 0.34
CA SER A 122 -0.91 17.98 0.14
C SER A 122 -1.87 17.76 1.30
N PHE A 123 -1.42 17.28 2.45
CA PHE A 123 -2.26 17.06 3.63
C PHE A 123 -2.90 18.35 4.19
N HIS A 124 -2.30 19.50 3.92
CA HIS A 124 -2.83 20.79 4.31
C HIS A 124 -3.95 21.30 3.37
N GLU A 125 -4.07 20.72 2.17
CA GLU A 125 -5.07 21.08 1.17
C GLU A 125 -6.26 20.11 1.16
N LYS A 126 -6.02 18.87 1.52
CA LYS A 126 -7.01 17.77 1.45
C LYS A 126 -6.91 16.91 2.70
N ASP A 127 -8.04 16.60 3.30
CA ASP A 127 -8.09 15.63 4.40
C ASP A 127 -7.78 14.22 3.86
N PRO A 128 -6.65 13.62 4.28
CA PRO A 128 -6.31 12.27 3.85
C PRO A 128 -7.33 11.23 4.28
N LEU A 129 -7.97 11.41 5.43
CA LEU A 129 -8.97 10.47 5.94
C LEU A 129 -10.21 10.42 5.03
N ASP A 130 -10.73 11.58 4.64
CA ASP A 130 -11.91 11.65 3.77
C ASP A 130 -11.63 10.96 2.44
N MET A 131 -10.46 11.20 1.85
CA MET A 131 -10.05 10.54 0.60
C MET A 131 -9.86 9.03 0.76
N MET A 132 -9.34 8.57 1.90
CA MET A 132 -9.15 7.14 2.20
C MET A 132 -10.49 6.43 2.42
N LEU A 133 -11.44 7.06 3.11
CA LEU A 133 -12.80 6.55 3.29
C LEU A 133 -13.56 6.51 1.96
N ASP A 134 -13.43 7.55 1.15
CA ASP A 134 -14.05 7.61 -0.17
C ASP A 134 -13.51 6.50 -1.09
N ALA A 135 -12.20 6.26 -1.08
CA ALA A 135 -11.58 5.13 -1.79
C ALA A 135 -12.12 3.79 -1.29
N TYR A 136 -12.34 3.62 0.02
CA TYR A 136 -12.93 2.40 0.57
C TYR A 136 -14.37 2.19 0.05
N HIS A 137 -15.18 3.24 0.02
CA HIS A 137 -16.53 3.16 -0.54
C HIS A 137 -16.54 2.84 -2.04
N GLN A 138 -15.50 3.26 -2.76
CA GLN A 138 -15.32 2.99 -4.19
C GLN A 138 -14.51 1.70 -4.47
N ARG A 139 -14.19 0.88 -3.46
CA ARG A 139 -13.27 -0.26 -3.58
C ARG A 139 -13.65 -1.26 -4.68
N THR A 140 -14.94 -1.48 -4.92
CA THR A 140 -15.41 -2.35 -6.00
C THR A 140 -15.01 -1.81 -7.37
N ASN A 141 -15.22 -0.52 -7.62
CA ASN A 141 -14.85 0.15 -8.88
C ASN A 141 -13.32 0.15 -9.09
N ILE A 142 -12.56 0.36 -7.99
CA ILE A 142 -11.09 0.28 -8.01
C ILE A 142 -10.66 -1.13 -8.43
N THR A 143 -11.24 -2.17 -7.82
CA THR A 143 -10.95 -3.58 -8.16
C THR A 143 -11.25 -3.88 -9.62
N GLU A 144 -12.39 -3.46 -10.14
CA GLU A 144 -12.77 -3.68 -11.55
C GLU A 144 -11.80 -2.97 -12.51
N THR A 145 -11.37 -1.74 -12.17
CA THR A 145 -10.40 -1.00 -12.95
C THR A 145 -9.02 -1.70 -12.95
N ILE A 146 -8.59 -2.20 -11.80
CA ILE A 146 -7.36 -3.00 -11.68
C ILE A 146 -7.47 -4.27 -12.54
N LYS A 147 -8.55 -5.05 -12.42
CA LYS A 147 -8.79 -6.26 -13.22
C LYS A 147 -8.73 -6.00 -14.71
N LYS A 148 -9.28 -4.88 -15.16
CA LYS A 148 -9.27 -4.48 -16.58
C LYS A 148 -7.87 -4.16 -17.11
N ASN A 149 -7.03 -3.50 -16.30
CA ASN A 149 -5.75 -2.96 -16.75
C ASN A 149 -4.55 -3.91 -16.50
N MET A 150 -4.62 -4.77 -15.45
CA MET A 150 -3.55 -5.69 -15.09
C MET A 150 -3.08 -6.63 -16.22
N PRO A 151 -3.97 -7.22 -17.05
CA PRO A 151 -3.53 -8.11 -18.13
C PRO A 151 -2.56 -7.42 -19.10
N ASN A 152 -2.82 -6.17 -19.47
CA ASN A 152 -1.94 -5.40 -20.35
C ASN A 152 -0.57 -5.13 -19.72
N LEU A 153 -0.54 -4.77 -18.43
CA LEU A 153 0.70 -4.54 -17.69
C LEU A 153 1.52 -5.83 -17.56
N SER A 154 0.86 -6.95 -17.29
CA SER A 154 1.49 -8.26 -17.24
C SER A 154 2.08 -8.67 -18.61
N ALA A 155 1.36 -8.43 -19.70
CA ALA A 155 1.84 -8.71 -21.05
C ALA A 155 3.07 -7.85 -21.41
N GLN A 156 3.08 -6.56 -21.07
CA GLN A 156 4.24 -5.70 -21.25
C GLN A 156 5.46 -6.22 -20.48
N THR A 157 5.30 -6.61 -19.21
CA THR A 157 6.38 -7.16 -18.40
C THR A 157 6.97 -8.44 -19.01
N LYS A 158 6.11 -9.36 -19.49
CA LYS A 158 6.56 -10.56 -20.19
C LYS A 158 7.39 -10.25 -21.44
N LYS A 159 6.94 -9.27 -22.23
CA LYS A 159 7.68 -8.83 -23.43
C LYS A 159 9.09 -8.31 -23.08
N TYR A 160 9.24 -7.53 -22.00
CA TYR A 160 10.56 -7.09 -21.54
C TYR A 160 11.44 -8.25 -21.09
N THR A 161 10.87 -9.22 -20.40
CA THR A 161 11.59 -10.44 -20.00
C THR A 161 12.08 -11.23 -21.21
N GLU A 162 11.26 -11.40 -22.24
CA GLU A 162 11.64 -12.08 -23.48
C GLU A 162 12.78 -11.35 -24.22
N ILE A 163 12.71 -10.02 -24.30
CA ILE A 163 13.79 -9.21 -24.90
C ILE A 163 15.10 -9.42 -24.14
N LEU A 164 15.06 -9.35 -22.81
CA LEU A 164 16.23 -9.56 -21.96
C LEU A 164 16.82 -10.98 -22.14
N MET A 165 15.98 -12.00 -22.12
CA MET A 165 16.40 -13.37 -22.29
C MET A 165 17.03 -13.63 -23.68
N ASN A 166 16.50 -12.99 -24.72
CA ASN A 166 17.09 -13.07 -26.06
C ASN A 166 18.44 -12.36 -26.16
N PHE A 167 18.63 -11.28 -25.42
CA PHE A 167 19.91 -10.58 -25.32
C PHE A 167 20.97 -11.41 -24.59
N LEU A 168 20.61 -12.08 -23.51
CA LEU A 168 21.53 -12.90 -22.71
C LEU A 168 21.92 -14.24 -23.36
N LYS A 169 21.22 -14.68 -24.41
CA LYS A 169 21.54 -15.89 -25.18
C LYS A 169 22.52 -15.66 -26.31
N LYS A 170 22.88 -14.41 -26.59
CA LYS A 170 23.92 -14.02 -27.57
C LYS A 170 25.28 -13.88 -26.89
#